data_758247d2c970cc68a596ce932ae8ced1
#
_entry.id   758247d2c970cc68a596ce932ae8ced1
#
_cell.length_a   1.000
_cell.length_b   1.000
_cell.length_c   1.000
_cell.angle_alpha   90.00
_cell.angle_beta   90.00
_cell.angle_gamma   90.00
#
_symmetry.space_group_name_H-M   'P 1'
#
loop_
_entity.id
_entity.type
_entity.pdbx_description
1 polymer ?
#
loop_
_entity_poly.entity_id
_entity_poly.type
_entity_poly.pdbx_seq_one_letter_code
_entity_poly.pdbx_strand_id
1 'polypeptide(L)'
;ITFHLESDDDVASTCRAIKECGCKVGISLKPATDVEQLLPYSSLFDMILIMSVEPGFGGQKFIANSTEKIAKARRLYPDKLIQVDGGINAENAQTVVNSGADVLVVGSALLHCADRKAMISTLKALKRK
;
A
#
# COMPACT_ATOMS: atom_id res chain seq x y z
N ILE A 1 -6.87 3.76 -10.74
CA ILE A 1 -7.58 4.57 -9.74
C ILE A 1 -7.72 3.76 -8.46
N THR A 2 -7.39 4.37 -7.33
CA THR A 2 -7.48 3.73 -6.00
C THR A 2 -8.55 4.42 -5.16
N PHE A 3 -9.38 3.64 -4.48
CA PHE A 3 -10.38 4.12 -3.54
C PHE A 3 -10.30 3.34 -2.22
N HIS A 4 -10.84 3.90 -1.15
CA HIS A 4 -10.88 3.24 0.15
C HIS A 4 -12.01 2.21 0.24
N LEU A 5 -11.71 1.02 0.78
CA LEU A 5 -12.74 0.01 1.06
C LEU A 5 -13.80 0.55 2.02
N GLU A 6 -13.39 1.43 2.94
CA GLU A 6 -14.23 2.05 3.97
C GLU A 6 -15.03 3.26 3.46
N SER A 7 -15.00 3.54 2.15
CA SER A 7 -15.91 4.54 1.56
C SER A 7 -17.35 4.01 1.54
N ASP A 8 -18.32 4.93 1.45
CA ASP A 8 -19.74 4.57 1.45
C ASP A 8 -20.22 3.98 0.10
N ASP A 9 -19.31 3.81 -0.86
CA ASP A 9 -19.62 3.31 -2.19
C ASP A 9 -19.74 1.79 -2.24
N ASP A 10 -20.55 1.27 -3.17
CA ASP A 10 -20.54 -0.16 -3.47
C ASP A 10 -19.24 -0.56 -4.16
N VAL A 11 -18.46 -1.41 -3.50
CA VAL A 11 -17.11 -1.81 -3.93
C VAL A 11 -17.12 -2.44 -5.33
N ALA A 12 -18.03 -3.36 -5.58
CA ALA A 12 -18.08 -4.07 -6.87
C ALA A 12 -18.44 -3.14 -8.02
N SER A 13 -19.42 -2.25 -7.84
CA SER A 13 -19.80 -1.28 -8.88
C SER A 13 -18.72 -0.23 -9.11
N THR A 14 -18.04 0.22 -8.06
CA THR A 14 -16.90 1.13 -8.17
C THR A 14 -15.75 0.51 -8.95
N CYS A 15 -15.39 -0.74 -8.66
CA CYS A 15 -14.37 -1.48 -9.43
C CYS A 15 -14.74 -1.58 -10.92
N ARG A 16 -16.01 -1.91 -11.23
CA ARG A 16 -16.46 -1.99 -12.63
C ARG A 16 -16.39 -0.64 -13.34
N ALA A 17 -16.86 0.43 -12.72
CA ALA A 17 -16.81 1.77 -13.27
C ALA A 17 -15.36 2.22 -13.58
N ILE A 18 -14.42 1.94 -12.69
CA ILE A 18 -13.00 2.23 -12.91
C ILE A 18 -12.46 1.45 -14.12
N LYS A 19 -12.81 0.17 -14.26
CA LYS A 19 -12.39 -0.65 -15.40
C LYS A 19 -12.99 -0.18 -16.71
N GLU A 20 -14.25 0.24 -16.72
CA GLU A 20 -14.93 0.81 -17.89
C GLU A 20 -14.26 2.10 -18.37
N CYS A 21 -13.63 2.85 -17.47
CA CYS A 21 -12.78 4.01 -17.82
C CYS A 21 -11.39 3.62 -18.39
N GLY A 22 -11.11 2.33 -18.56
CA GLY A 22 -9.81 1.84 -19.04
C GLY A 22 -8.69 1.88 -18.00
N CYS A 23 -9.02 2.04 -16.72
CA CYS A 23 -8.06 2.13 -15.62
C CYS A 23 -7.94 0.81 -14.85
N LYS A 24 -6.76 0.60 -14.25
CA LYS A 24 -6.58 -0.44 -13.22
C LYS A 24 -7.19 -0.01 -11.89
N VAL A 25 -7.59 -0.99 -11.09
CA VAL A 25 -8.27 -0.78 -9.81
C VAL A 25 -7.33 -1.02 -8.64
N GLY A 26 -7.22 -0.05 -7.74
CA GLY A 26 -6.62 -0.20 -6.43
C GLY A 26 -7.67 -0.06 -5.33
N ILE A 27 -7.56 -0.87 -4.27
CA ILE A 27 -8.38 -0.73 -3.07
C ILE A 27 -7.47 -0.45 -1.87
N SER A 28 -7.75 0.64 -1.17
CA SER A 28 -7.03 1.07 0.01
C SER A 28 -7.69 0.58 1.29
N LEU A 29 -6.88 0.19 2.27
CA LEU A 29 -7.32 -0.25 3.59
C LEU A 29 -6.72 0.63 4.68
N LYS A 30 -7.55 1.13 5.58
CA LYS A 30 -7.11 1.79 6.82
C LYS A 30 -6.37 0.78 7.73
N PRO A 31 -5.56 1.26 8.71
CA PRO A 31 -4.82 0.38 9.61
C PRO A 31 -5.69 -0.66 10.30
N ALA A 32 -6.89 -0.29 10.77
CA ALA A 32 -7.80 -1.18 11.50
C ALA A 32 -8.57 -2.17 10.62
N THR A 33 -8.57 -2.02 9.29
CA THR A 33 -9.35 -2.87 8.37
C THR A 33 -8.55 -4.10 7.96
N ASP A 34 -9.09 -5.30 8.18
CA ASP A 34 -8.41 -6.54 7.83
C ASP A 34 -8.41 -6.79 6.31
N VAL A 35 -7.30 -7.30 5.81
CA VAL A 35 -7.13 -7.65 4.39
C VAL A 35 -8.06 -8.76 3.91
N GLU A 36 -8.58 -9.60 4.81
CA GLU A 36 -9.58 -10.64 4.48
C GLU A 36 -10.88 -10.06 3.94
N GLN A 37 -11.21 -8.82 4.30
CA GLN A 37 -12.41 -8.14 3.77
C GLN A 37 -12.37 -7.93 2.25
N LEU A 38 -11.21 -8.06 1.62
CA LEU A 38 -11.06 -7.97 0.16
C LEU A 38 -11.35 -9.30 -0.57
N LEU A 39 -11.47 -10.42 0.15
CA LEU A 39 -11.66 -11.75 -0.47
C LEU A 39 -12.86 -11.82 -1.45
N PRO A 40 -14.04 -11.26 -1.11
CA PRO A 40 -15.18 -11.26 -2.05
C PRO A 40 -14.92 -10.52 -3.36
N TYR A 41 -13.94 -9.62 -3.38
CA TYR A 41 -13.63 -8.73 -4.51
C TYR A 41 -12.34 -9.12 -5.24
N SER A 42 -11.72 -10.24 -4.91
CA SER A 42 -10.36 -10.61 -5.36
C SER A 42 -10.18 -10.62 -6.88
N SER A 43 -11.23 -10.88 -7.66
CA SER A 43 -11.21 -10.83 -9.14
C SER A 43 -11.38 -9.41 -9.71
N LEU A 44 -11.71 -8.41 -8.89
CA LEU A 44 -12.13 -7.08 -9.34
C LEU A 44 -11.03 -6.02 -9.23
N PHE A 45 -9.97 -6.26 -8.47
CA PHE A 45 -8.89 -5.29 -8.27
C PHE A 45 -7.53 -5.82 -8.70
N ASP A 46 -6.60 -4.91 -8.94
CA ASP A 46 -5.23 -5.17 -9.40
C ASP A 46 -4.19 -4.89 -8.30
N MET A 47 -4.50 -4.00 -7.37
CA MET A 47 -3.58 -3.53 -6.34
C MET A 47 -4.29 -3.33 -4.99
N ILE A 48 -3.57 -3.62 -3.91
CA ILE A 48 -3.98 -3.29 -2.54
C ILE A 48 -3.07 -2.19 -2.04
N LEU A 49 -3.65 -1.09 -1.55
CA LEU A 49 -2.92 -0.06 -0.81
C LEU A 49 -3.14 -0.26 0.67
N ILE A 50 -2.09 -0.61 1.40
CA ILE A 50 -2.12 -0.74 2.86
C ILE A 50 -1.65 0.57 3.47
N MET A 51 -2.55 1.23 4.20
CA MET A 51 -2.19 2.39 5.00
C MET A 51 -1.50 1.92 6.28
N SER A 52 -0.26 2.36 6.45
CA SER A 52 0.56 2.10 7.65
C SER A 52 0.57 3.27 8.64
N VAL A 53 -0.33 4.21 8.42
CA VAL A 53 -0.72 5.33 9.29
C VAL A 53 -2.20 5.60 9.09
N GLU A 54 -2.85 6.36 9.98
CA GLU A 54 -4.21 6.84 9.72
C GLU A 54 -4.21 7.82 8.54
N PRO A 55 -5.06 7.62 7.49
CA PRO A 55 -5.10 8.52 6.35
C PRO A 55 -5.57 9.92 6.74
N GLY A 56 -5.00 10.93 6.08
CA GLY A 56 -5.43 12.32 6.26
C GLY A 56 -4.31 13.35 6.23
N PHE A 57 -3.16 13.09 6.82
CA PHE A 57 -2.02 14.04 6.84
C PHE A 57 -0.67 13.32 6.83
N GLY A 58 0.36 14.01 6.38
CA GLY A 58 1.73 13.48 6.30
C GLY A 58 2.49 13.56 7.63
N GLY A 59 3.70 12.98 7.65
CA GLY A 59 4.63 13.06 8.78
C GLY A 59 4.30 12.15 9.96
N GLN A 60 3.35 11.25 9.84
CA GLN A 60 3.00 10.27 10.86
C GLN A 60 4.03 9.14 10.92
N LYS A 61 4.17 8.51 12.09
CA LYS A 61 5.05 7.36 12.30
C LYS A 61 4.40 6.08 11.77
N PHE A 62 5.23 5.23 11.16
CA PHE A 62 4.85 3.89 10.72
C PHE A 62 4.29 3.05 11.87
N ILE A 63 3.14 2.44 11.66
CA ILE A 63 2.50 1.53 12.63
C ILE A 63 3.16 0.15 12.50
N ALA A 64 3.85 -0.29 13.56
CA ALA A 64 4.73 -1.48 13.53
C ALA A 64 4.03 -2.78 13.09
N ASN A 65 2.78 -3.03 13.52
CA ASN A 65 2.02 -4.22 13.14
C ASN A 65 1.57 -4.23 11.66
N SER A 66 1.81 -3.15 10.92
CA SER A 66 1.53 -3.12 9.48
C SER A 66 2.33 -4.15 8.70
N THR A 67 3.51 -4.55 9.17
CA THR A 67 4.33 -5.61 8.53
C THR A 67 3.62 -6.97 8.52
N GLU A 68 2.93 -7.33 9.59
CA GLU A 68 2.14 -8.56 9.66
C GLU A 68 0.95 -8.52 8.68
N LYS A 69 0.29 -7.38 8.59
CA LYS A 69 -0.80 -7.14 7.66
C LYS A 69 -0.33 -7.23 6.20
N ILE A 70 0.84 -6.66 5.87
CA ILE A 70 1.46 -6.76 4.55
C ILE A 70 1.76 -8.23 4.21
N ALA A 71 2.36 -8.97 5.14
CA ALA A 71 2.66 -10.39 4.95
C ALA A 71 1.38 -11.24 4.78
N LYS A 72 0.31 -10.94 5.52
CA LYS A 72 -1.00 -11.58 5.36
C LYS A 72 -1.58 -11.27 3.98
N ALA A 73 -1.55 -10.01 3.54
CA ALA A 73 -2.00 -9.62 2.20
C ALA A 73 -1.25 -10.36 1.11
N ARG A 74 0.08 -10.48 1.21
CA ARG A 74 0.89 -11.22 0.24
C ARG A 74 0.52 -12.70 0.16
N ARG A 75 0.21 -13.33 1.28
CA ARG A 75 -0.24 -14.74 1.29
C ARG A 75 -1.62 -14.93 0.64
N LEU A 76 -2.56 -14.03 0.93
CA LEU A 76 -3.92 -14.12 0.42
C LEU A 76 -4.04 -13.69 -1.06
N TYR A 77 -3.18 -12.78 -1.51
CA TYR A 77 -3.22 -12.17 -2.84
C TYR A 77 -1.85 -12.20 -3.52
N PRO A 78 -1.33 -13.40 -3.83
CA PRO A 78 0.04 -13.55 -4.35
C PRO A 78 0.29 -12.80 -5.67
N ASP A 79 -0.73 -12.66 -6.50
CA ASP A 79 -0.65 -12.06 -7.84
C ASP A 79 -0.99 -10.56 -7.88
N LYS A 80 -1.38 -9.98 -6.73
CA LYS A 80 -1.72 -8.56 -6.68
C LYS A 80 -0.52 -7.71 -6.29
N LEU A 81 -0.48 -6.48 -6.80
CA LEU A 81 0.48 -5.50 -6.29
C LEU A 81 0.09 -5.07 -4.88
N ILE A 82 1.07 -4.96 -4.01
CA ILE A 82 0.89 -4.44 -2.66
C ILE A 82 1.68 -3.14 -2.54
N GLN A 83 0.95 -2.05 -2.39
CA GLN A 83 1.48 -0.72 -2.12
C GLN A 83 1.31 -0.41 -0.64
N VAL A 84 2.29 0.26 -0.05
CA VAL A 84 2.27 0.67 1.35
C VAL A 84 2.52 2.16 1.45
N ASP A 85 1.65 2.86 2.18
CA ASP A 85 1.73 4.30 2.39
C ASP A 85 1.59 4.64 3.89
N GLY A 86 2.57 5.36 4.40
CA GLY A 86 2.57 5.90 5.76
C GLY A 86 3.84 5.65 6.54
N GLY A 87 4.60 6.69 6.83
CA GLY A 87 5.78 6.66 7.67
C GLY A 87 6.95 5.83 7.14
N ILE A 88 7.00 5.60 5.81
CA ILE A 88 8.12 4.87 5.18
C ILE A 88 9.37 5.74 5.13
N ASN A 89 10.50 5.16 5.52
CA ASN A 89 11.82 5.80 5.51
C ASN A 89 12.92 4.77 5.22
N ALA A 90 14.17 5.21 5.18
CA ALA A 90 15.32 4.35 4.89
C ALA A 90 15.52 3.20 5.90
N GLU A 91 15.10 3.38 7.16
CA GLU A 91 15.31 2.41 8.23
C GLU A 91 14.30 1.25 8.15
N ASN A 92 13.04 1.54 7.79
CA ASN A 92 11.97 0.54 7.76
C ASN A 92 11.65 -0.01 6.37
N ALA A 93 12.09 0.65 5.30
CA ALA A 93 11.74 0.26 3.93
C ALA A 93 12.10 -1.19 3.58
N GLN A 94 13.28 -1.67 3.98
CA GLN A 94 13.69 -3.06 3.72
C GLN A 94 12.77 -4.07 4.42
N THR A 95 12.37 -3.79 5.66
CA THR A 95 11.43 -4.63 6.41
C THR A 95 10.07 -4.69 5.72
N VAL A 96 9.58 -3.55 5.24
CA VAL A 96 8.31 -3.45 4.50
C VAL A 96 8.36 -4.25 3.20
N VAL A 97 9.46 -4.14 2.45
CA VAL A 97 9.68 -4.93 1.22
C VAL A 97 9.74 -6.43 1.52
N ASN A 98 10.48 -6.83 2.57
CA ASN A 98 10.58 -8.24 2.98
C ASN A 98 9.21 -8.81 3.40
N SER A 99 8.34 -7.99 3.98
CA SER A 99 6.97 -8.39 4.35
C SER A 99 6.06 -8.62 3.13
N GLY A 100 6.43 -8.14 1.95
CA GLY A 100 5.68 -8.43 0.73
C GLY A 100 5.27 -7.22 -0.10
N ALA A 101 5.66 -6.00 0.27
CA ALA A 101 5.35 -4.80 -0.51
C ALA A 101 6.10 -4.79 -1.85
N ASP A 102 5.42 -4.34 -2.89
CA ASP A 102 5.99 -4.10 -4.24
C ASP A 102 6.21 -2.62 -4.50
N VAL A 103 5.39 -1.76 -3.89
CA VAL A 103 5.41 -0.31 -4.10
C VAL A 103 5.44 0.41 -2.76
N LEU A 104 6.36 1.35 -2.61
CA LEU A 104 6.51 2.18 -1.41
C LEU A 104 6.12 3.62 -1.75
N VAL A 105 5.24 4.21 -0.95
CA VAL A 105 4.97 5.65 -0.98
C VAL A 105 5.80 6.32 0.10
N VAL A 106 6.71 7.18 -0.30
CA VAL A 106 7.65 7.87 0.59
C VAL A 106 7.47 9.37 0.44
N GLY A 107 6.91 9.99 1.46
CA GLY A 107 6.64 11.44 1.48
C GLY A 107 7.69 12.22 2.26
N SER A 108 7.38 12.56 3.51
CA SER A 108 8.18 13.45 4.35
C SER A 108 9.64 13.01 4.50
N ALA A 109 9.92 11.73 4.63
CA ALA A 109 11.30 11.23 4.72
C ALA A 109 12.14 11.60 3.49
N LEU A 110 11.56 11.53 2.29
CA LEU A 110 12.24 11.92 1.05
C LEU A 110 12.35 13.45 0.92
N LEU A 111 11.28 14.18 1.26
CA LEU A 111 11.24 15.63 1.12
C LEU A 111 12.23 16.33 2.05
N HIS A 112 12.49 15.77 3.24
CA HIS A 112 13.35 16.35 4.26
C HIS A 112 14.76 15.74 4.31
N CYS A 113 15.09 14.74 3.48
CA CYS A 113 16.45 14.19 3.46
C CYS A 113 17.45 15.12 2.76
N ALA A 114 18.72 14.97 3.10
CA ALA A 114 19.80 15.78 2.54
C ALA A 114 20.05 15.49 1.05
N ASP A 115 19.99 14.22 0.65
CA ASP A 115 20.22 13.78 -0.74
C ASP A 115 19.05 12.90 -1.22
N ARG A 116 18.10 13.53 -1.88
CA ARG A 116 16.90 12.85 -2.43
C ARG A 116 17.24 11.83 -3.52
N LYS A 117 18.24 12.14 -4.36
CA LYS A 117 18.67 11.26 -5.45
C LYS A 117 19.27 9.98 -4.90
N ALA A 118 20.16 10.07 -3.93
CA ALA A 118 20.74 8.92 -3.26
C ALA A 118 19.67 8.08 -2.56
N MET A 119 18.74 8.71 -1.85
CA MET A 119 17.63 8.01 -1.18
C MET A 119 16.73 7.25 -2.17
N ILE A 120 16.35 7.87 -3.27
CA ILE A 120 15.56 7.21 -4.32
C ILE A 120 16.31 6.00 -4.88
N SER A 121 17.59 6.14 -5.15
CA SER A 121 18.42 5.04 -5.66
C SER A 121 18.48 3.88 -4.68
N THR A 122 18.66 4.18 -3.39
CA THR A 122 18.67 3.19 -2.31
C THR A 122 17.33 2.46 -2.23
N LEU A 123 16.21 3.19 -2.21
CA LEU A 123 14.88 2.59 -2.12
C LEU A 123 14.55 1.71 -3.34
N LYS A 124 14.94 2.16 -4.55
CA LYS A 124 14.73 1.38 -5.78
C LYS A 124 15.59 0.12 -5.86
N ALA A 125 16.71 0.07 -5.17
CA ALA A 125 17.59 -1.10 -5.14
C ALA A 125 17.12 -2.19 -4.16
N LEU A 126 16.13 -1.92 -3.31
CA LEU A 126 15.60 -2.88 -2.35
C LEU A 126 14.99 -4.08 -3.07
N LYS A 127 15.31 -5.27 -2.57
CA LYS A 127 14.75 -6.55 -3.03
C LYS A 127 14.31 -7.36 -1.82
N ARG A 128 13.27 -8.16 -2.01
CA ARG A 128 12.90 -9.17 -1.00
C ARG A 128 14.04 -10.13 -0.80
N LYS A 129 14.35 -10.35 0.45
CA LYS A 129 15.37 -11.31 0.90
C LYS A 129 14.72 -12.58 1.40
#